data_06df7090219a95de245ff66b55e1f213
#
_entry.id   06df7090219a95de245ff66b55e1f213
#
_cell.length_a   1.000
_cell.length_b   1.000
_cell.length_c   1.000
_cell.angle_alpha   90.00
_cell.angle_beta   90.00
_cell.angle_gamma   90.00
#
_symmetry.space_group_name_H-M   'P 1'
#
loop_
_entity.id
_entity.type
_entity.pdbx_description
1 polymer ?
#
loop_
_entity_poly.entity_id
_entity_poly.type
_entity_poly.pdbx_seq_one_letter_code
_entity_poly.pdbx_strand_id
1 'polypeptide(L)'
;MNADGPQRIVCLTEEPTEILYLLGEEHRIVGITVYTVRPPEAKERHPVVSAFIDGSVRKICELEPDLVIGFSDIQADLAAKLIRANLQVLIFNQRSIEEILDVIMTIGRIVAAEDKARSLVDGYREAIAEARSRGKQLEKRPRVYFEEWD
;
A
#
# COMPACT_ATOMS: atom_id res chain seq x y z
N MET A 1 -12.78 16.64 2.06
CA MET A 1 -11.55 16.14 2.72
C MET A 1 -11.05 17.26 3.62
N ASN A 2 -10.65 16.90 4.85
CA ASN A 2 -10.03 17.85 5.78
C ASN A 2 -8.66 18.30 5.23
N ALA A 3 -8.14 19.44 5.72
CA ALA A 3 -6.83 19.95 5.32
C ALA A 3 -5.69 18.93 5.54
N ASP A 4 -5.87 18.02 6.50
CA ASP A 4 -4.90 16.99 6.88
C ASP A 4 -5.08 15.66 6.11
N GLY A 5 -5.90 15.65 5.05
CA GLY A 5 -6.21 14.45 4.27
C GLY A 5 -7.18 13.48 4.95
N PRO A 6 -7.31 12.24 4.42
CA PRO A 6 -8.20 11.21 4.96
C PRO A 6 -7.75 10.75 6.35
N GLN A 7 -8.73 10.52 7.23
CA GLN A 7 -8.50 10.13 8.63
C GLN A 7 -8.90 8.67 8.92
N ARG A 8 -9.65 8.05 8.00
CA ARG A 8 -10.17 6.68 8.16
C ARG A 8 -9.92 5.88 6.89
N ILE A 9 -8.78 5.20 6.83
CA ILE A 9 -8.30 4.53 5.63
C ILE A 9 -8.48 3.01 5.77
N VAL A 10 -9.11 2.40 4.77
CA VAL A 10 -9.09 0.94 4.59
C VAL A 10 -8.07 0.57 3.53
N CYS A 11 -7.15 -0.34 3.87
CA CYS A 11 -6.12 -0.86 3.00
C CYS A 11 -6.51 -2.26 2.49
N LEU A 12 -6.86 -2.37 1.20
CA LEU A 12 -7.28 -3.64 0.59
C LEU A 12 -6.12 -4.55 0.21
N THR A 13 -4.90 -4.02 0.21
CA THR A 13 -3.63 -4.75 0.02
C THR A 13 -2.64 -4.39 1.11
N GLU A 14 -1.52 -5.10 1.15
CA GLU A 14 -0.53 -4.94 2.23
C GLU A 14 0.32 -3.66 2.10
N GLU A 15 0.61 -3.23 0.86
CA GLU A 15 1.51 -2.11 0.61
C GLU A 15 1.04 -0.79 1.25
N PRO A 16 -0.22 -0.35 1.10
CA PRO A 16 -0.67 0.88 1.76
C PRO A 16 -0.57 0.80 3.29
N THR A 17 -0.79 -0.40 3.87
CA THR A 17 -0.63 -0.60 5.32
C THR A 17 0.82 -0.35 5.73
N GLU A 18 1.78 -1.03 5.08
CA GLU A 18 3.21 -0.87 5.36
C GLU A 18 3.66 0.58 5.16
N ILE A 19 3.24 1.22 4.06
CA ILE A 19 3.59 2.62 3.78
C ILE A 19 3.10 3.55 4.89
N LEU A 20 1.84 3.44 5.32
CA LEU A 20 1.29 4.28 6.39
C LEU A 20 2.02 4.09 7.71
N TYR A 21 2.42 2.86 8.06
CA TYR A 21 3.27 2.60 9.22
C TYR A 21 4.65 3.25 9.09
N LEU A 22 5.30 3.12 7.93
CA LEU A 22 6.62 3.74 7.68
C LEU A 22 6.58 5.27 7.71
N LEU A 23 5.43 5.86 7.38
CA LEU A 23 5.21 7.30 7.47
C LEU A 23 4.78 7.76 8.88
N GLY A 24 4.49 6.83 9.82
CA GLY A 24 3.96 7.16 11.15
C GLY A 24 2.52 7.66 11.12
N GLU A 25 1.74 7.20 10.14
CA GLU A 25 0.35 7.57 9.90
C GLU A 25 -0.61 6.37 10.09
N GLU A 26 -0.16 5.32 10.79
CA GLU A 26 -0.89 4.09 11.06
C GLU A 26 -2.19 4.31 11.84
N HIS A 27 -2.27 5.39 12.61
CA HIS A 27 -3.46 5.76 13.37
C HIS A 27 -4.69 6.05 12.48
N ARG A 28 -4.47 6.29 11.19
CA ARG A 28 -5.53 6.48 10.19
C ARG A 28 -6.10 5.17 9.66
N ILE A 29 -5.43 4.04 9.89
CA ILE A 29 -5.88 2.74 9.38
C ILE A 29 -7.05 2.26 10.21
N VAL A 30 -8.18 1.98 9.56
CA VAL A 30 -9.38 1.43 10.19
C VAL A 30 -9.70 0.01 9.74
N GLY A 31 -9.06 -0.50 8.70
CA GLY A 31 -9.23 -1.87 8.21
C GLY A 31 -8.13 -2.30 7.26
N ILE A 32 -7.79 -3.58 7.28
CA ILE A 32 -6.71 -4.17 6.50
C ILE A 32 -7.13 -5.45 5.79
N THR A 33 -6.27 -5.93 4.87
CA THR A 33 -6.39 -7.25 4.25
C THR A 33 -5.81 -8.36 5.15
N VAL A 34 -6.32 -9.59 4.99
CA VAL A 34 -5.78 -10.78 5.65
C VAL A 34 -4.30 -11.05 5.29
N TYR A 35 -3.88 -10.57 4.12
CA TYR A 35 -2.50 -10.75 3.62
C TYR A 35 -1.50 -9.74 4.18
N THR A 36 -1.91 -8.78 4.99
CA THR A 36 -0.98 -7.87 5.66
C THR A 36 0.00 -8.67 6.54
N VAL A 37 1.29 -8.60 6.23
CA VAL A 37 2.37 -9.27 6.96
C VAL A 37 3.34 -8.29 7.60
N ARG A 38 3.40 -7.06 7.10
CA ARG A 38 4.26 -5.99 7.60
C ARG A 38 3.48 -4.71 7.89
N PRO A 39 3.74 -4.12 9.08
CA PRO A 39 4.48 -4.74 10.18
C PRO A 39 3.60 -5.80 10.87
N PRO A 40 4.21 -6.77 11.61
CA PRO A 40 3.47 -7.89 12.20
C PRO A 40 2.31 -7.45 13.12
N GLU A 41 2.51 -6.38 13.88
CA GLU A 41 1.52 -5.83 14.81
C GLU A 41 0.27 -5.25 14.13
N ALA A 42 0.30 -5.01 12.82
CA ALA A 42 -0.85 -4.46 12.12
C ALA A 42 -2.10 -5.34 12.24
N LYS A 43 -1.94 -6.68 12.21
CA LYS A 43 -3.05 -7.63 12.39
C LYS A 43 -3.65 -7.65 13.80
N GLU A 44 -2.87 -7.26 14.80
CA GLU A 44 -3.35 -7.17 16.18
C GLU A 44 -4.12 -5.88 16.44
N ARG A 45 -3.77 -4.81 15.68
CA ARG A 45 -4.30 -3.45 15.89
C ARG A 45 -5.50 -3.11 15.01
N HIS A 46 -5.64 -3.76 13.86
CA HIS A 46 -6.64 -3.38 12.86
C HIS A 46 -7.52 -4.57 12.46
N PRO A 47 -8.83 -4.38 12.28
CA PRO A 47 -9.73 -5.42 11.83
C PRO A 47 -9.44 -5.85 10.39
N VAL A 48 -9.50 -7.16 10.14
CA VAL A 48 -9.38 -7.72 8.79
C VAL A 48 -10.75 -7.67 8.11
N VAL A 49 -10.82 -6.97 6.97
CA VAL A 49 -12.09 -6.73 6.23
C VAL A 49 -12.08 -7.25 4.80
N SER A 50 -10.91 -7.62 4.29
CA SER A 50 -10.75 -8.12 2.91
C SER A 50 -9.77 -9.29 2.83
N ALA A 51 -9.94 -10.11 1.80
CA ALA A 51 -8.92 -10.92 1.18
C ALA A 51 -8.54 -10.28 -0.16
N PHE A 52 -7.51 -10.78 -0.86
CA PHE A 52 -6.89 -10.08 -1.99
C PHE A 52 -7.89 -9.64 -3.09
N ILE A 53 -8.75 -10.55 -3.53
CA ILE A 53 -9.77 -10.29 -4.58
C ILE A 53 -11.17 -10.05 -4.00
N ASP A 54 -11.38 -10.46 -2.76
CA ASP A 54 -12.69 -10.39 -2.10
C ASP A 54 -12.62 -9.50 -0.86
N GLY A 55 -13.70 -8.75 -0.65
CA GLY A 55 -13.86 -7.91 0.53
C GLY A 55 -15.33 -7.82 0.92
N SER A 56 -15.60 -7.80 2.21
CA SER A 56 -16.96 -7.56 2.69
C SER A 56 -17.28 -6.08 2.60
N VAL A 57 -17.98 -5.67 1.53
CA VAL A 57 -18.48 -4.28 1.38
C VAL A 57 -19.19 -3.81 2.65
N ARG A 58 -20.04 -4.67 3.25
CA ARG A 58 -20.74 -4.36 4.51
C ARG A 58 -19.77 -4.04 5.65
N LYS A 59 -18.77 -4.91 5.90
CA LYS A 59 -17.77 -4.68 6.96
C LYS A 59 -16.95 -3.42 6.70
N ILE A 60 -16.60 -3.15 5.43
CA ILE A 60 -15.86 -1.95 5.06
C ILE A 60 -16.72 -0.71 5.32
N CYS A 61 -18.01 -0.71 4.92
CA CYS A 61 -18.91 0.41 5.19
C CYS A 61 -19.15 0.64 6.69
N GLU A 62 -19.23 -0.43 7.51
CA GLU A 62 -19.38 -0.34 8.98
C GLU A 62 -18.20 0.39 9.64
N LEU A 63 -17.03 0.42 9.00
CA LEU A 63 -15.87 1.18 9.48
C LEU A 63 -15.92 2.67 9.10
N GLU A 64 -16.90 3.10 8.31
CA GLU A 64 -17.07 4.49 7.86
C GLU A 64 -15.75 5.10 7.33
N PRO A 65 -15.06 4.45 6.36
CA PRO A 65 -13.83 4.99 5.82
C PRO A 65 -14.09 6.23 4.96
N ASP A 66 -13.18 7.18 5.02
CA ASP A 66 -13.16 8.32 4.12
C ASP A 66 -12.26 8.09 2.88
N LEU A 67 -11.45 7.01 2.90
CA LEU A 67 -10.69 6.51 1.75
C LEU A 67 -10.50 5.00 1.83
N VAL A 68 -10.65 4.33 0.69
CA VAL A 68 -10.27 2.92 0.50
C VAL A 68 -9.15 2.87 -0.53
N ILE A 69 -8.04 2.22 -0.20
CA ILE A 69 -6.88 2.06 -1.10
C ILE A 69 -6.74 0.60 -1.50
N GLY A 70 -6.63 0.36 -2.79
CA GLY A 70 -6.44 -0.97 -3.36
C GLY A 70 -5.40 -1.00 -4.49
N PHE A 71 -5.27 -2.17 -5.13
CA PHE A 71 -4.27 -2.42 -6.15
C PHE A 71 -4.86 -3.20 -7.34
N SER A 72 -4.55 -2.72 -8.52
CA SER A 72 -4.74 -3.32 -9.84
C SER A 72 -6.19 -3.67 -10.25
N ASP A 73 -6.31 -4.10 -11.48
CA ASP A 73 -7.55 -4.57 -12.11
C ASP A 73 -8.15 -5.82 -11.44
N ILE A 74 -7.35 -6.59 -10.72
CA ILE A 74 -7.82 -7.76 -9.97
C ILE A 74 -8.86 -7.39 -8.89
N GLN A 75 -8.84 -6.14 -8.41
CA GLN A 75 -9.81 -5.60 -7.45
C GLN A 75 -10.91 -4.74 -8.10
N ALA A 76 -11.01 -4.70 -9.43
CA ALA A 76 -11.95 -3.83 -10.14
C ALA A 76 -13.41 -4.05 -9.73
N ASP A 77 -13.83 -5.30 -9.57
CA ASP A 77 -15.21 -5.64 -9.17
C ASP A 77 -15.51 -5.18 -7.72
N LEU A 78 -14.55 -5.35 -6.83
CA LEU A 78 -14.67 -4.87 -5.45
C LEU A 78 -14.71 -3.34 -5.42
N ALA A 79 -13.82 -2.67 -6.14
CA ALA A 79 -13.80 -1.22 -6.26
C ALA A 79 -15.13 -0.67 -6.78
N ALA A 80 -15.70 -1.30 -7.83
CA ALA A 80 -17.01 -0.91 -8.36
C ALA A 80 -18.14 -1.04 -7.33
N LYS A 81 -18.13 -2.11 -6.51
CA LYS A 81 -19.10 -2.27 -5.42
C LYS A 81 -18.95 -1.21 -4.33
N LEU A 82 -17.72 -0.88 -3.95
CA LEU A 82 -17.42 0.16 -2.96
C LEU A 82 -17.82 1.56 -3.44
N ILE A 83 -17.57 1.87 -4.71
CA ILE A 83 -18.00 3.13 -5.32
C ILE A 83 -19.54 3.24 -5.33
N ARG A 84 -20.25 2.14 -5.67
CA ARG A 84 -21.73 2.11 -5.58
C ARG A 84 -22.27 2.25 -4.14
N ALA A 85 -21.45 1.87 -3.15
CA ALA A 85 -21.74 2.11 -1.73
C ALA A 85 -21.35 3.53 -1.26
N ASN A 86 -21.04 4.45 -2.21
CA ASN A 86 -20.68 5.85 -1.95
C ASN A 86 -19.37 6.04 -1.19
N LEU A 87 -18.42 5.09 -1.29
CA LEU A 87 -17.08 5.23 -0.73
C LEU A 87 -16.10 5.83 -1.75
N GLN A 88 -15.13 6.59 -1.27
CA GLN A 88 -14.00 7.02 -2.09
C GLN A 88 -13.00 5.89 -2.23
N VAL A 89 -12.60 5.57 -3.45
CA VAL A 89 -11.71 4.45 -3.76
C VAL A 89 -10.55 4.93 -4.62
N LEU A 90 -9.35 4.58 -4.22
CA LEU A 90 -8.13 4.80 -4.97
C LEU A 90 -7.49 3.45 -5.29
N ILE A 91 -7.36 3.14 -6.57
CA ILE A 91 -6.70 1.92 -7.04
C ILE A 91 -5.37 2.30 -7.70
N PHE A 92 -4.29 1.79 -7.15
CA PHE A 92 -2.97 1.86 -7.74
C PHE A 92 -2.76 0.69 -8.72
N ASN A 93 -1.81 0.83 -9.66
CA ASN A 93 -1.52 -0.22 -10.63
C ASN A 93 -0.02 -0.25 -10.99
N GLN A 94 0.85 -0.09 -10.00
CA GLN A 94 2.29 -0.08 -10.15
C GLN A 94 2.82 -1.42 -10.69
N ARG A 95 3.74 -1.36 -11.66
CA ARG A 95 4.36 -2.53 -12.31
C ARG A 95 5.90 -2.43 -12.37
N SER A 96 6.47 -1.40 -11.75
CA SER A 96 7.90 -1.18 -11.70
C SER A 96 8.32 -0.61 -10.35
N ILE A 97 9.62 -0.69 -10.05
CA ILE A 97 10.18 -0.11 -8.82
C ILE A 97 9.92 1.40 -8.75
N GLU A 98 10.08 2.11 -9.87
CA GLU A 98 9.85 3.57 -9.87
C GLU A 98 8.37 3.89 -9.58
N GLU A 99 7.45 3.13 -10.14
CA GLU A 99 6.02 3.30 -9.85
C GLU A 99 5.67 2.97 -8.38
N ILE A 100 6.38 2.01 -7.74
CA ILE A 100 6.24 1.77 -6.30
C ILE A 100 6.69 3.01 -5.51
N LEU A 101 7.81 3.63 -5.88
CA LEU A 101 8.28 4.86 -5.25
C LEU A 101 7.28 6.02 -5.44
N ASP A 102 6.64 6.11 -6.61
CA ASP A 102 5.59 7.09 -6.88
C ASP A 102 4.32 6.83 -6.03
N VAL A 103 3.96 5.58 -5.76
CA VAL A 103 2.88 5.22 -4.83
C VAL A 103 3.18 5.73 -3.43
N ILE A 104 4.41 5.52 -2.93
CA ILE A 104 4.82 6.02 -1.61
C ILE A 104 4.68 7.54 -1.54
N MET A 105 5.18 8.26 -2.57
CA MET A 105 5.03 9.72 -2.64
C MET A 105 3.57 10.16 -2.69
N THR A 106 2.73 9.45 -3.43
CA THR A 106 1.31 9.77 -3.59
C THR A 106 0.56 9.58 -2.28
N ILE A 107 0.77 8.46 -1.58
CA ILE A 107 0.19 8.23 -0.25
C ILE A 107 0.66 9.30 0.73
N GLY A 108 1.97 9.62 0.74
CA GLY A 108 2.51 10.67 1.60
C GLY A 108 1.85 12.03 1.40
N ARG A 109 1.57 12.42 0.16
CA ARG A 109 0.82 13.66 -0.14
C ARG A 109 -0.63 13.60 0.33
N ILE A 110 -1.28 12.47 0.11
CA ILE A 110 -2.68 12.27 0.51
C ILE A 110 -2.87 12.40 2.02
N VAL A 111 -1.92 11.92 2.81
CA VAL A 111 -1.96 11.97 4.28
C VAL A 111 -1.18 13.15 4.89
N ALA A 112 -0.78 14.11 4.07
CA ALA A 112 -0.01 15.31 4.48
C ALA A 112 1.35 14.97 5.13
N ALA A 113 1.98 13.87 4.73
CA ALA A 113 3.29 13.39 5.20
C ALA A 113 4.35 13.38 4.08
N GLU A 114 4.30 14.37 3.15
CA GLU A 114 5.14 14.37 1.95
C GLU A 114 6.65 14.35 2.27
N ASP A 115 7.11 15.09 3.28
CA ASP A 115 8.53 15.13 3.63
C ASP A 115 9.04 13.79 4.14
N LYS A 116 8.22 13.07 4.93
CA LYS A 116 8.54 11.72 5.39
C LYS A 116 8.58 10.74 4.20
N ALA A 117 7.61 10.83 3.29
CA ALA A 117 7.59 10.00 2.09
C ALA A 117 8.80 10.26 1.20
N ARG A 118 9.22 11.52 1.03
CA ARG A 118 10.41 11.89 0.28
C ARG A 118 11.66 11.27 0.89
N SER A 119 11.86 11.41 2.19
CA SER A 119 13.01 10.82 2.89
C SER A 119 13.04 9.29 2.74
N LEU A 120 11.88 8.63 2.83
CA LEU A 120 11.76 7.18 2.63
C LEU A 120 12.13 6.77 1.20
N VAL A 121 11.62 7.49 0.20
CA VAL A 121 11.90 7.23 -1.22
C VAL A 121 13.38 7.46 -1.55
N ASP A 122 13.99 8.51 -1.01
CA ASP A 122 15.41 8.79 -1.24
C ASP A 122 16.28 7.68 -0.65
N GLY A 123 15.97 7.18 0.56
CA GLY A 123 16.65 6.02 1.14
C GLY A 123 16.52 4.74 0.29
N TYR A 124 15.35 4.49 -0.28
CA TYR A 124 15.16 3.36 -1.19
C TYR A 124 15.95 3.53 -2.50
N ARG A 125 15.99 4.75 -3.06
CA ARG A 125 16.80 5.01 -4.26
C ARG A 125 18.29 4.77 -4.02
N GLU A 126 18.81 5.19 -2.87
CA GLU A 126 20.20 4.92 -2.48
C GLU A 126 20.46 3.41 -2.36
N ALA A 127 19.60 2.67 -1.66
CA ALA A 127 19.72 1.22 -1.51
C ALA A 127 19.68 0.49 -2.87
N ILE A 128 18.79 0.91 -3.78
CA ILE A 128 18.69 0.37 -5.14
C ILE A 128 19.96 0.68 -5.94
N ALA A 129 20.49 1.91 -5.84
CA ALA A 129 21.71 2.31 -6.52
C ALA A 129 22.92 1.49 -6.02
N GLU A 130 23.02 1.27 -4.71
CA GLU A 130 24.04 0.43 -4.11
C GLU A 130 23.94 -1.03 -4.60
N ALA A 131 22.74 -1.61 -4.58
CA ALA A 131 22.49 -2.96 -5.07
C ALA A 131 22.89 -3.12 -6.55
N ARG A 132 22.51 -2.13 -7.37
CA ARG A 132 22.93 -2.08 -8.80
C ARG A 132 24.45 -1.99 -8.96
N SER A 133 25.12 -1.20 -8.13
CA SER A 133 26.58 -1.07 -8.15
C SER A 133 27.25 -2.39 -7.79
N ARG A 134 26.81 -3.05 -6.71
CA ARG A 134 27.30 -4.37 -6.32
C ARG A 134 27.07 -5.44 -7.40
N GLY A 135 25.89 -5.42 -8.02
CA GLY A 135 25.58 -6.33 -9.12
C GLY A 135 26.47 -6.16 -10.35
N LYS A 136 26.94 -4.93 -10.64
CA LYS A 136 27.89 -4.68 -11.73
C LYS A 136 29.30 -5.21 -11.46
N GLN A 137 29.68 -5.41 -10.20
CA GLN A 137 31.00 -5.86 -9.79
C GLN A 137 31.10 -7.40 -9.78
N LEU A 138 30.02 -8.13 -10.00
CA LEU A 138 30.03 -9.58 -10.05
C LEU A 138 30.78 -10.05 -11.32
N GLU A 139 31.82 -10.86 -11.12
CA GLU A 139 32.58 -11.48 -12.24
C GLU A 139 31.69 -12.39 -13.10
N LYS A 140 30.74 -13.07 -12.46
CA LYS A 140 29.76 -13.92 -13.13
C LYS A 140 28.35 -13.54 -12.64
N ARG A 141 27.47 -13.29 -13.59
CA ARG A 141 26.05 -13.10 -13.27
C ARG A 141 25.42 -14.44 -12.93
N PRO A 142 24.81 -14.63 -11.74
CA PRO A 142 24.12 -15.86 -11.42
C PRO A 142 22.90 -16.04 -12.34
N ARG A 143 22.57 -17.29 -12.63
CA ARG A 143 21.26 -17.64 -13.19
C ARG A 143 20.31 -17.73 -12.01
N VAL A 144 19.24 -16.94 -12.05
CA VAL A 144 18.25 -16.83 -10.97
C VAL A 144 16.91 -17.34 -11.50
N TYR A 145 16.26 -18.19 -10.72
CA TYR A 145 14.84 -18.48 -10.85
C TYR A 145 14.12 -17.66 -9.77
N PHE A 146 13.08 -16.94 -10.15
CA PHE A 146 12.24 -16.19 -9.23
C PHE A 146 10.82 -16.72 -9.36
N GLU A 147 10.24 -17.13 -8.24
CA GLU A 147 8.89 -17.67 -8.16
C GLU A 147 8.08 -16.82 -7.19
N GLU A 148 6.93 -16.38 -7.60
CA GLU A 148 6.01 -15.61 -6.78
C GLU A 148 4.79 -16.46 -6.38
N TRP A 149 4.33 -17.33 -7.29
CA TRP A 149 3.22 -18.26 -7.06
C TRP A 149 3.60 -19.64 -7.60
N ASP A 150 3.22 -20.69 -6.88
CA ASP A 150 3.29 -22.11 -7.31
C ASP A 150 1.95 -22.63 -7.86
#